data_f717c88aad8489ac2bbffb6ef153485c
#
_entry.id   f717c88aad8489ac2bbffb6ef153485c
#
_cell.length_a   1.000
_cell.length_b   1.000
_cell.length_c   1.000
_cell.angle_alpha   90.00
_cell.angle_beta   90.00
_cell.angle_gamma   90.00
#
_symmetry.space_group_name_H-M   'P 1'
#
loop_
_entity.id
_entity.type
_entity.pdbx_description
1 polymer ?
#
loop_
_entity_poly.entity_id
_entity_poly.type
_entity_poly.pdbx_seq_one_letter_code
_entity_poly.pdbx_strand_id
1 'polypeptide(L)'
;MSGENPEDQAPDLDHSVEPGVWRYAKAERASVIVDAEGYFEHMQQAMLKARRRIMLIGWDFDTRIHLSQGRRWYQRPLDASHPERLGSFLMWLARHRPGLQINILKWGLSVLQFAARGSMLVDVMRMAPMRQITFKLDTQHPVGCTHHQKLGVLDEKLAVCGGIDLTHDRWDTREHAEIEPRRTRPRGKPYGPWHDITFMMEGDIAGTLSELCRARWQRAGGGKLKDLEPSEDSLWPEKLAVDFEDVEIGIARTRAEYEDTTEIKEIEQLVLDQIAAAKRFIYIENQYFTSRKIADAIIERLGEDDPPEIVLVHPKNAEGWLEQQAMDHARAELARVIEEADHKDRFQLYVAWTGETPIYIHAKLMIVDDRILRIGSANLNNRSMGLDSECDVFIDCERAHNKGRDLEKTIRKVRISLLAEHCGVGEEAMDDLVETLGSMHEAIERFGRDGVRQLRPFEVPEKNGVEDALAGSQILDPEKPGDMFEPYAHGGLFRDGSRLGRLRDKLKRKK
;
A
#
# COMPACT_ATOMS: atom_id res chain seq x y z
N MET A 1 0.60 42.23 23.20
CA MET A 1 1.65 41.38 22.64
C MET A 1 1.58 40.05 23.38
N SER A 2 0.78 39.12 22.87
CA SER A 2 0.66 37.75 23.40
C SER A 2 1.83 36.98 22.77
N GLY A 3 2.86 36.71 23.57
CA GLY A 3 3.95 35.83 23.17
C GLY A 3 3.40 34.42 22.98
N GLU A 4 3.35 33.97 21.76
CA GLU A 4 3.18 32.55 21.44
C GLU A 4 4.38 31.81 22.00
N ASN A 5 4.09 30.83 22.83
CA ASN A 5 5.11 29.98 23.43
C ASN A 5 5.78 29.16 22.31
N PRO A 6 7.11 29.14 22.15
CA PRO A 6 7.78 28.37 21.09
C PRO A 6 7.46 26.86 21.11
N GLU A 7 6.93 26.34 22.22
CA GLU A 7 6.52 24.94 22.38
C GLU A 7 5.16 24.60 21.72
N ASP A 8 4.42 25.60 21.22
CA ASP A 8 3.11 25.39 20.56
C ASP A 8 3.18 25.29 19.03
N GLN A 9 4.36 25.48 18.42
CA GLN A 9 4.51 25.23 16.99
C GLN A 9 4.47 23.73 16.76
N ALA A 10 3.51 23.29 15.93
CA ALA A 10 3.50 21.91 15.42
C ALA A 10 4.88 21.63 14.78
N PRO A 11 5.45 20.42 14.96
CA PRO A 11 6.71 20.08 14.30
C PRO A 11 6.58 20.35 12.81
N ASP A 12 7.60 20.99 12.22
CA ASP A 12 7.65 21.24 10.78
C ASP A 12 7.76 19.91 10.03
N LEU A 13 6.58 19.38 9.70
CA LEU A 13 6.44 18.10 9.00
C LEU A 13 6.65 18.26 7.49
N ASP A 14 6.77 19.48 6.99
CA ASP A 14 6.86 19.73 5.56
C ASP A 14 8.32 19.70 5.06
N HIS A 15 9.30 19.69 5.97
CA HIS A 15 10.71 19.66 5.61
C HIS A 15 11.23 18.22 5.42
N SER A 16 11.71 17.92 4.19
CA SER A 16 12.40 16.68 3.84
C SER A 16 13.90 16.79 4.15
N VAL A 17 14.51 15.72 4.65
CA VAL A 17 15.96 15.72 4.96
C VAL A 17 16.81 15.64 3.68
N GLU A 18 16.27 14.99 2.62
CA GLU A 18 16.85 14.88 1.29
C GLU A 18 15.73 14.89 0.24
N PRO A 19 15.98 15.22 -1.03
CA PRO A 19 15.03 14.94 -2.09
C PRO A 19 14.62 13.45 -2.04
N GLY A 20 13.31 13.17 -2.07
CA GLY A 20 12.81 11.81 -1.97
C GLY A 20 12.74 11.21 -0.56
N VAL A 21 13.19 11.92 0.48
CA VAL A 21 13.20 11.35 1.85
C VAL A 21 12.74 12.37 2.89
N TRP A 22 11.69 12.01 3.61
CA TRP A 22 11.23 12.83 4.74
C TRP A 22 12.17 12.73 5.94
N ARG A 23 12.41 11.51 6.42
CA ARG A 23 13.22 11.21 7.62
C ARG A 23 13.91 9.86 7.48
N TYR A 24 14.99 9.70 8.22
CA TYR A 24 15.58 8.41 8.54
C TYR A 24 15.39 8.12 10.02
N ALA A 25 15.09 6.89 10.37
CA ALA A 25 14.97 6.45 11.74
C ALA A 25 15.41 4.98 11.90
N LYS A 26 15.82 4.60 13.12
CA LYS A 26 16.28 3.25 13.39
C LYS A 26 15.13 2.35 13.79
N ALA A 27 15.18 1.12 13.30
CA ALA A 27 14.39 0.01 13.80
C ALA A 27 15.29 -0.97 14.55
N GLU A 28 14.95 -1.29 15.78
CA GLU A 28 15.58 -2.36 16.56
C GLU A 28 15.31 -3.71 15.88
N ARG A 29 14.10 -3.87 15.33
CA ARG A 29 13.63 -5.04 14.60
C ARG A 29 12.70 -4.61 13.48
N ALA A 30 12.79 -5.32 12.36
CA ALA A 30 11.83 -5.16 11.29
C ALA A 30 11.58 -6.48 10.57
N SER A 31 10.37 -6.66 10.02
CA SER A 31 10.01 -7.84 9.25
C SER A 31 9.00 -7.54 8.16
N VAL A 32 9.22 -8.16 7.01
CA VAL A 32 8.27 -8.16 5.89
C VAL A 32 7.18 -9.19 6.19
N ILE A 33 5.94 -8.75 6.17
CA ILE A 33 4.77 -9.62 6.34
C ILE A 33 4.07 -9.71 5.00
N VAL A 34 4.06 -10.92 4.45
CA VAL A 34 3.37 -11.24 3.21
C VAL A 34 1.99 -11.78 3.55
N ASP A 35 0.99 -11.19 2.91
CA ASP A 35 -0.43 -11.49 3.03
C ASP A 35 -1.09 -11.20 4.39
N ALA A 36 -2.39 -11.01 4.31
CA ALA A 36 -3.14 -10.51 5.45
C ALA A 36 -3.44 -11.57 6.52
N GLU A 37 -3.26 -12.87 6.26
CA GLU A 37 -3.36 -13.88 7.31
C GLU A 37 -2.32 -13.59 8.41
N GLY A 38 -1.05 -13.49 8.04
CA GLY A 38 0.04 -13.15 8.96
C GLY A 38 -0.12 -11.75 9.56
N TYR A 39 -0.42 -10.76 8.72
CA TYR A 39 -0.58 -9.39 9.18
C TYR A 39 -1.68 -9.23 10.24
N PHE A 40 -2.86 -9.81 10.03
CA PHE A 40 -3.97 -9.69 10.99
C PHE A 40 -3.65 -10.39 12.31
N GLU A 41 -3.03 -11.57 12.27
CA GLU A 41 -2.62 -12.28 13.48
C GLU A 41 -1.55 -11.49 14.25
N HIS A 42 -0.51 -11.02 13.59
CA HIS A 42 0.58 -10.27 14.22
C HIS A 42 0.11 -8.92 14.77
N MET A 43 -0.76 -8.20 14.04
CA MET A 43 -1.36 -6.97 14.56
C MET A 43 -2.22 -7.23 15.80
N GLN A 44 -2.99 -8.32 15.84
CA GLN A 44 -3.76 -8.68 17.03
C GLN A 44 -2.85 -8.93 18.23
N GLN A 45 -1.75 -9.68 18.04
CA GLN A 45 -0.78 -9.96 19.09
C GLN A 45 -0.10 -8.67 19.60
N ALA A 46 0.32 -7.79 18.71
CA ALA A 46 0.91 -6.50 19.07
C ALA A 46 -0.09 -5.61 19.82
N MET A 47 -1.35 -5.50 19.36
CA MET A 47 -2.40 -4.74 20.03
C MET A 47 -2.72 -5.30 21.42
N LEU A 48 -2.60 -6.63 21.63
CA LEU A 48 -2.72 -7.25 22.95
C LEU A 48 -1.61 -6.83 23.92
N LYS A 49 -0.46 -6.40 23.44
CA LYS A 49 0.66 -5.91 24.28
C LYS A 49 0.56 -4.40 24.56
N ALA A 50 -0.06 -3.61 23.66
CA ALA A 50 -0.19 -2.16 23.79
C ALA A 50 -0.91 -1.73 25.10
N ARG A 51 -0.44 -0.66 25.73
CA ARG A 51 -0.91 -0.19 27.05
C ARG A 51 -1.41 1.26 27.04
N ARG A 52 -0.92 2.11 26.13
CA ARG A 52 -1.14 3.56 26.15
C ARG A 52 -1.90 4.07 24.96
N ARG A 53 -1.42 3.79 23.73
CA ARG A 53 -2.03 4.29 22.52
C ARG A 53 -1.94 3.29 21.37
N ILE A 54 -3.05 3.12 20.66
CA ILE A 54 -3.12 2.48 19.36
C ILE A 54 -3.66 3.52 18.37
N MET A 55 -2.89 3.81 17.31
CA MET A 55 -3.33 4.62 16.17
C MET A 55 -3.45 3.72 14.96
N LEU A 56 -4.63 3.70 14.34
CA LEU A 56 -4.90 2.96 13.10
C LEU A 56 -5.36 3.97 12.06
N ILE A 57 -4.56 4.12 11.01
CA ILE A 57 -4.82 5.02 9.89
C ILE A 57 -4.92 4.21 8.62
N GLY A 58 -6.02 4.34 7.88
CA GLY A 58 -6.22 3.57 6.67
C GLY A 58 -7.10 4.28 5.63
N TRP A 59 -6.98 3.80 4.41
CA TRP A 59 -7.92 4.13 3.34
C TRP A 59 -9.29 3.52 3.65
N ASP A 60 -9.30 2.27 4.10
CA ASP A 60 -10.50 1.57 4.53
C ASP A 60 -10.31 0.89 5.90
N PHE A 61 -11.44 0.68 6.58
CA PHE A 61 -11.48 0.04 7.89
C PHE A 61 -12.82 -0.66 8.07
N ASP A 62 -12.80 -1.93 8.45
CA ASP A 62 -14.03 -2.69 8.67
C ASP A 62 -14.01 -3.45 10.01
N THR A 63 -14.85 -3.04 10.93
CA THR A 63 -14.98 -3.65 12.26
C THR A 63 -15.43 -5.11 12.22
N ARG A 64 -15.90 -5.60 11.07
CA ARG A 64 -16.53 -6.93 10.92
C ARG A 64 -15.53 -8.02 10.55
N ILE A 65 -14.32 -7.68 10.15
CA ILE A 65 -13.27 -8.67 9.83
C ILE A 65 -12.87 -9.46 11.07
N HIS A 66 -12.36 -10.66 10.85
CA HIS A 66 -11.79 -11.51 11.88
C HIS A 66 -10.26 -11.44 11.76
N LEU A 67 -9.58 -11.12 12.85
CA LEU A 67 -8.12 -11.01 12.88
C LEU A 67 -7.45 -12.39 12.85
N SER A 68 -8.10 -13.41 13.45
CA SER A 68 -7.68 -14.81 13.36
C SER A 68 -8.65 -15.55 12.45
N GLN A 69 -8.39 -15.54 11.15
CA GLN A 69 -9.25 -16.22 10.16
C GLN A 69 -9.19 -17.75 10.30
N GLY A 70 -10.23 -18.43 9.83
CA GLY A 70 -10.37 -19.87 9.90
C GLY A 70 -11.22 -20.36 11.06
N ARG A 71 -11.57 -19.49 12.03
CA ARG A 71 -12.49 -19.82 13.11
C ARG A 71 -13.78 -19.05 12.96
N ARG A 72 -14.88 -19.73 12.76
CA ARG A 72 -16.21 -19.11 12.83
C ARG A 72 -16.51 -18.75 14.29
N TRP A 73 -17.38 -17.73 14.51
CA TRP A 73 -17.74 -17.23 15.84
C TRP A 73 -18.18 -18.32 16.83
N TYR A 74 -18.70 -19.46 16.33
CA TYR A 74 -19.11 -20.64 17.11
C TYR A 74 -17.96 -21.64 17.33
N GLN A 75 -16.80 -21.45 16.72
CA GLN A 75 -15.61 -22.32 16.84
C GLN A 75 -14.56 -21.72 17.78
N ARG A 76 -14.96 -20.81 18.68
CA ARG A 76 -14.05 -20.28 19.69
C ARG A 76 -13.45 -21.45 20.47
N PRO A 77 -12.12 -21.48 20.68
CA PRO A 77 -11.58 -22.33 21.72
C PRO A 77 -12.27 -21.98 23.03
N LEU A 78 -12.58 -22.96 23.83
CA LEU A 78 -13.17 -22.75 25.16
C LEU A 78 -12.29 -21.87 26.07
N ASP A 79 -11.02 -21.74 25.70
CA ASP A 79 -9.96 -20.95 26.38
C ASP A 79 -9.67 -19.58 25.73
N ALA A 80 -10.41 -19.17 24.67
CA ALA A 80 -10.19 -17.89 24.03
C ALA A 80 -10.42 -16.72 24.99
N SER A 81 -9.35 -16.02 25.34
CA SER A 81 -9.37 -14.91 26.30
C SER A 81 -9.98 -13.61 25.73
N HIS A 82 -10.08 -13.48 24.41
CA HIS A 82 -10.53 -12.27 23.70
C HIS A 82 -11.31 -12.58 22.42
N PRO A 83 -12.14 -11.63 21.92
CA PRO A 83 -12.83 -11.78 20.63
C PRO A 83 -11.86 -11.73 19.45
N GLU A 84 -12.21 -12.44 18.37
CA GLU A 84 -11.43 -12.43 17.10
C GLU A 84 -11.91 -11.33 16.13
N ARG A 85 -13.21 -10.96 16.18
CA ARG A 85 -13.78 -9.92 15.33
C ARG A 85 -13.25 -8.54 15.74
N LEU A 86 -12.64 -7.80 14.80
CA LEU A 86 -11.92 -6.55 15.05
C LEU A 86 -12.69 -5.57 15.93
N GLY A 87 -13.93 -5.23 15.58
CA GLY A 87 -14.74 -4.30 16.39
C GLY A 87 -15.00 -4.77 17.82
N SER A 88 -15.28 -6.07 18.00
CA SER A 88 -15.47 -6.66 19.33
C SER A 88 -14.13 -6.71 20.10
N PHE A 89 -13.04 -6.98 19.43
CA PHE A 89 -11.70 -7.01 19.99
C PHE A 89 -11.27 -5.63 20.51
N LEU A 90 -11.44 -4.57 19.71
CA LEU A 90 -11.10 -3.21 20.13
C LEU A 90 -11.93 -2.76 21.33
N MET A 91 -13.25 -3.05 21.35
CA MET A 91 -14.11 -2.77 22.51
C MET A 91 -13.70 -3.59 23.73
N TRP A 92 -13.25 -4.83 23.54
CA TRP A 92 -12.74 -5.67 24.63
C TRP A 92 -11.44 -5.09 25.21
N LEU A 93 -10.48 -4.69 24.34
CA LEU A 93 -9.24 -4.03 24.77
C LEU A 93 -9.52 -2.77 25.60
N ALA A 94 -10.40 -1.90 25.12
CA ALA A 94 -10.74 -0.66 25.82
C ALA A 94 -11.36 -0.92 27.20
N ARG A 95 -12.17 -1.97 27.37
CA ARG A 95 -12.76 -2.33 28.68
C ARG A 95 -11.75 -2.94 29.64
N HIS A 96 -10.80 -3.74 29.14
CA HIS A 96 -9.81 -4.41 29.98
C HIS A 96 -8.57 -3.54 30.25
N ARG A 97 -8.44 -2.39 29.54
CA ARG A 97 -7.31 -1.46 29.64
C ARG A 97 -7.81 -0.02 29.72
N PRO A 98 -8.24 0.47 30.89
CA PRO A 98 -8.82 1.80 31.02
C PRO A 98 -7.91 2.96 30.59
N GLY A 99 -6.58 2.76 30.64
CA GLY A 99 -5.59 3.75 30.21
C GLY A 99 -5.27 3.76 28.72
N LEU A 100 -5.71 2.73 27.97
CA LEU A 100 -5.43 2.61 26.54
C LEU A 100 -6.32 3.56 25.73
N GLN A 101 -5.71 4.34 24.84
CA GLN A 101 -6.40 5.16 23.84
C GLN A 101 -6.32 4.49 22.47
N ILE A 102 -7.45 4.35 21.80
CA ILE A 102 -7.55 3.77 20.45
C ILE A 102 -8.10 4.84 19.52
N ASN A 103 -7.25 5.30 18.59
CA ASN A 103 -7.54 6.35 17.64
C ASN A 103 -7.62 5.73 16.24
N ILE A 104 -8.79 5.77 15.61
CA ILE A 104 -9.02 5.21 14.28
C ILE A 104 -9.34 6.35 13.33
N LEU A 105 -8.53 6.50 12.27
CA LEU A 105 -8.70 7.50 11.23
C LEU A 105 -8.87 6.80 9.89
N LYS A 106 -10.04 6.93 9.31
CA LYS A 106 -10.39 6.34 8.02
C LYS A 106 -10.65 7.45 7.02
N TRP A 107 -10.19 7.26 5.78
CA TRP A 107 -10.58 8.13 4.67
C TRP A 107 -12.10 8.12 4.47
N GLY A 108 -12.70 9.29 4.28
CA GLY A 108 -14.14 9.47 4.20
C GLY A 108 -14.60 10.13 2.92
N LEU A 109 -15.16 9.36 1.97
CA LEU A 109 -15.83 9.90 0.77
C LEU A 109 -17.28 10.30 1.03
N SER A 110 -18.01 9.59 1.87
CA SER A 110 -19.37 9.96 2.30
C SER A 110 -19.86 9.12 3.49
N VAL A 111 -20.67 9.76 4.32
CA VAL A 111 -21.47 9.09 5.37
C VAL A 111 -22.40 8.02 4.78
N LEU A 112 -22.83 8.18 3.52
CA LEU A 112 -23.69 7.23 2.80
C LEU A 112 -23.01 5.88 2.54
N GLN A 113 -21.74 5.85 2.12
CA GLN A 113 -20.99 4.60 1.95
C GLN A 113 -20.78 3.87 3.28
N PHE A 114 -20.61 4.65 4.36
CA PHE A 114 -20.51 4.11 5.71
C PHE A 114 -21.83 3.47 6.18
N ALA A 115 -22.97 4.12 5.91
CA ALA A 115 -24.31 3.60 6.21
C ALA A 115 -24.62 2.30 5.43
N ALA A 116 -24.11 2.13 4.21
CA ALA A 116 -24.31 0.93 3.41
C ALA A 116 -23.64 -0.34 4.00
N ARG A 117 -22.69 -0.18 4.95
CA ARG A 117 -21.99 -1.29 5.62
C ARG A 117 -22.74 -1.91 6.79
N GLY A 118 -23.98 -1.51 7.05
CA GLY A 118 -24.92 -2.17 7.97
C GLY A 118 -24.38 -2.32 9.40
N SER A 119 -24.00 -3.54 9.81
CA SER A 119 -23.56 -3.82 11.19
C SER A 119 -22.28 -3.08 11.64
N MET A 120 -21.48 -2.54 10.73
CA MET A 120 -20.34 -1.69 11.07
C MET A 120 -20.82 -0.39 11.77
N LEU A 121 -21.92 0.20 11.30
CA LEU A 121 -22.49 1.38 11.95
C LEU A 121 -22.89 1.09 13.40
N VAL A 122 -23.46 -0.11 13.67
CA VAL A 122 -23.79 -0.53 15.02
C VAL A 122 -22.54 -0.63 15.92
N ASP A 123 -21.43 -1.14 15.40
CA ASP A 123 -20.20 -1.20 16.17
C ASP A 123 -19.66 0.20 16.49
N VAL A 124 -19.67 1.12 15.51
CA VAL A 124 -19.22 2.50 15.74
C VAL A 124 -20.14 3.22 16.74
N MET A 125 -21.47 3.01 16.68
CA MET A 125 -22.39 3.52 17.70
C MET A 125 -22.12 2.95 19.10
N ARG A 126 -21.70 1.67 19.20
CA ARG A 126 -21.31 1.05 20.48
C ARG A 126 -19.95 1.55 20.98
N MET A 127 -19.04 1.92 20.08
CA MET A 127 -17.75 2.51 20.41
C MET A 127 -17.86 3.97 20.85
N ALA A 128 -18.81 4.73 20.27
CA ALA A 128 -18.96 6.17 20.48
C ALA A 128 -19.04 6.61 21.96
N PRO A 129 -19.71 5.89 22.90
CA PRO A 129 -19.72 6.25 24.31
C PRO A 129 -18.45 5.86 25.07
N MET A 130 -17.54 5.09 24.46
CA MET A 130 -16.30 4.63 25.09
C MET A 130 -15.21 5.70 24.96
N ARG A 131 -14.83 6.32 26.07
CA ARG A 131 -13.81 7.41 26.08
C ARG A 131 -12.44 6.98 25.54
N GLN A 132 -12.17 5.69 25.52
CA GLN A 132 -10.91 5.11 25.04
C GLN A 132 -10.86 4.97 23.52
N ILE A 133 -11.99 4.95 22.83
CA ILE A 133 -12.05 4.73 21.38
C ILE A 133 -12.56 6.00 20.72
N THR A 134 -11.77 6.52 19.79
CA THR A 134 -12.21 7.63 18.93
C THR A 134 -12.09 7.22 17.48
N PHE A 135 -13.21 7.23 16.77
CA PHE A 135 -13.30 6.97 15.33
C PHE A 135 -13.57 8.28 14.59
N LYS A 136 -12.72 8.57 13.58
CA LYS A 136 -12.87 9.76 12.73
C LYS A 136 -12.81 9.42 11.25
N LEU A 137 -13.50 10.21 10.45
CA LEU A 137 -13.37 10.25 9.00
C LEU A 137 -12.45 11.41 8.62
N ASP A 138 -11.46 11.15 7.79
CA ASP A 138 -10.56 12.16 7.26
C ASP A 138 -11.04 12.63 5.88
N THR A 139 -11.43 13.89 5.80
CA THR A 139 -11.89 14.56 4.58
C THR A 139 -11.00 15.76 4.21
N GLN A 140 -9.84 15.89 4.85
CA GLN A 140 -8.91 17.02 4.67
C GLN A 140 -7.98 16.78 3.48
N HIS A 141 -8.54 16.84 2.29
CA HIS A 141 -7.84 16.67 1.01
C HIS A 141 -8.58 17.40 -0.12
N PRO A 142 -7.90 17.74 -1.23
CA PRO A 142 -8.56 18.31 -2.41
C PRO A 142 -9.65 17.37 -2.94
N VAL A 143 -10.62 17.93 -3.62
CA VAL A 143 -11.66 17.14 -4.30
C VAL A 143 -11.02 16.21 -5.30
N GLY A 144 -11.37 14.93 -5.23
CA GLY A 144 -10.85 13.89 -6.11
C GLY A 144 -9.56 13.21 -5.64
N CYS A 145 -8.87 13.75 -4.62
CA CYS A 145 -7.76 13.07 -3.96
C CYS A 145 -8.24 12.11 -2.86
N THR A 146 -7.39 11.21 -2.43
CA THR A 146 -7.67 10.26 -1.36
C THR A 146 -6.58 10.26 -0.30
N HIS A 147 -6.92 9.80 0.90
CA HIS A 147 -5.93 9.43 1.88
C HIS A 147 -5.67 7.93 1.78
N HIS A 148 -4.54 7.55 1.17
CA HIS A 148 -4.27 6.16 0.83
C HIS A 148 -3.22 5.49 1.75
N GLN A 149 -2.62 6.23 2.69
CA GLN A 149 -1.71 5.69 3.69
C GLN A 149 -2.37 4.60 4.54
N LYS A 150 -1.62 3.54 4.86
CA LYS A 150 -2.01 2.46 5.76
C LYS A 150 -0.94 2.32 6.84
N LEU A 151 -1.22 2.93 7.99
CA LEU A 151 -0.30 3.03 9.10
C LEU A 151 -0.93 2.53 10.39
N GLY A 152 -0.19 1.79 11.16
CA GLY A 152 -0.52 1.44 12.53
C GLY A 152 0.64 1.82 13.44
N VAL A 153 0.36 2.51 14.56
CA VAL A 153 1.39 2.84 15.57
C VAL A 153 0.86 2.47 16.94
N LEU A 154 1.66 1.73 17.69
CA LEU A 154 1.32 1.21 19.00
C LEU A 154 2.37 1.69 20.02
N ASP A 155 1.92 2.42 21.03
CA ASP A 155 2.72 2.92 22.18
C ASP A 155 4.03 3.62 21.79
N GLU A 156 4.09 4.26 20.63
CA GLU A 156 5.28 4.91 20.03
C GLU A 156 6.49 3.94 19.89
N LYS A 157 6.26 2.64 20.00
CA LYS A 157 7.30 1.59 20.03
C LYS A 157 7.25 0.66 18.82
N LEU A 158 6.05 0.32 18.35
CA LEU A 158 5.87 -0.55 17.18
C LEU A 158 5.04 0.17 16.14
N ALA A 159 5.45 0.08 14.87
CA ALA A 159 4.73 0.61 13.74
C ALA A 159 4.58 -0.40 12.60
N VAL A 160 3.56 -0.19 11.77
CA VAL A 160 3.39 -0.89 10.48
C VAL A 160 3.14 0.13 9.37
N CYS A 161 3.70 -0.16 8.19
CA CYS A 161 3.49 0.60 6.96
C CYS A 161 3.45 -0.37 5.78
N GLY A 162 2.45 -0.25 4.90
CA GLY A 162 2.36 -1.15 3.73
C GLY A 162 1.07 -1.02 2.95
N GLY A 163 0.72 -2.05 2.17
CA GLY A 163 -0.46 -2.09 1.31
C GLY A 163 -1.73 -2.52 2.03
N ILE A 164 -1.64 -3.21 3.18
CA ILE A 164 -2.76 -3.93 3.78
C ILE A 164 -3.59 -3.05 4.71
N ASP A 165 -4.84 -2.79 4.34
CA ASP A 165 -5.84 -2.18 5.24
C ASP A 165 -6.49 -3.22 6.17
N LEU A 166 -6.91 -2.80 7.37
CA LEU A 166 -7.73 -3.63 8.27
C LEU A 166 -9.21 -3.64 7.80
N THR A 167 -9.44 -4.22 6.63
CA THR A 167 -10.76 -4.28 5.98
C THR A 167 -11.04 -5.65 5.36
N HIS A 168 -12.26 -5.84 4.85
CA HIS A 168 -12.62 -7.06 4.12
C HIS A 168 -11.93 -7.15 2.75
N ASP A 169 -11.97 -8.36 2.14
CA ASP A 169 -11.38 -8.67 0.84
C ASP A 169 -9.85 -8.49 0.80
N ARG A 170 -9.17 -8.63 1.95
CA ARG A 170 -7.69 -8.55 2.04
C ARG A 170 -7.05 -9.84 2.53
N TRP A 171 -7.79 -10.62 3.34
CA TRP A 171 -7.27 -11.83 3.93
C TRP A 171 -7.01 -12.90 2.87
N ASP A 172 -5.81 -13.40 2.81
CA ASP A 172 -5.41 -14.60 2.08
C ASP A 172 -4.17 -15.19 2.75
N THR A 173 -3.77 -16.35 2.29
CA THR A 173 -2.55 -17.06 2.69
C THR A 173 -1.58 -17.09 1.51
N ARG A 174 -0.30 -17.34 1.78
CA ARG A 174 0.74 -17.45 0.76
C ARG A 174 0.53 -18.59 -0.25
N GLU A 175 -0.34 -19.54 0.03
CA GLU A 175 -0.71 -20.60 -0.92
C GLU A 175 -1.64 -20.09 -2.02
N HIS A 176 -2.36 -19.00 -1.79
CA HIS A 176 -3.34 -18.43 -2.73
C HIS A 176 -4.22 -19.49 -3.39
N ALA A 177 -4.66 -20.50 -2.60
CA ALA A 177 -5.43 -21.60 -3.16
C ALA A 177 -6.59 -21.08 -3.99
N GLU A 178 -6.84 -21.64 -5.19
CA GLU A 178 -7.90 -21.18 -6.09
C GLU A 178 -9.25 -21.15 -5.38
N ILE A 179 -9.55 -22.18 -4.60
CA ILE A 179 -10.73 -22.27 -3.73
C ILE A 179 -10.27 -22.29 -2.28
N GLU A 180 -10.51 -21.20 -1.56
CA GLU A 180 -10.22 -21.09 -0.12
C GLU A 180 -11.51 -20.74 0.64
N PRO A 181 -12.11 -21.69 1.36
CA PRO A 181 -13.38 -21.48 2.09
C PRO A 181 -13.33 -20.37 3.14
N ARG A 182 -12.13 -20.01 3.62
CA ARG A 182 -11.92 -18.94 4.60
C ARG A 182 -11.95 -17.55 3.97
N ARG A 183 -11.70 -17.42 2.67
CA ARG A 183 -11.80 -16.12 1.95
C ARG A 183 -13.25 -15.72 1.75
N THR A 184 -13.85 -15.16 2.80
CA THR A 184 -15.24 -14.73 2.77
C THR A 184 -15.41 -13.32 3.33
N ARG A 185 -16.27 -12.55 2.67
CA ARG A 185 -16.76 -11.27 3.18
C ARG A 185 -17.56 -11.46 4.46
N PRO A 186 -17.77 -10.41 5.27
CA PRO A 186 -18.54 -10.51 6.53
C PRO A 186 -19.94 -11.13 6.41
N ARG A 187 -20.54 -11.16 5.20
CA ARG A 187 -21.83 -11.79 4.91
C ARG A 187 -21.71 -13.18 4.27
N GLY A 188 -20.53 -13.77 4.26
CA GLY A 188 -20.26 -15.11 3.73
C GLY A 188 -20.08 -15.20 2.21
N LYS A 189 -20.12 -14.09 1.46
CA LYS A 189 -19.82 -14.08 0.02
C LYS A 189 -18.31 -14.30 -0.19
N PRO A 190 -17.89 -15.29 -1.00
CA PRO A 190 -16.47 -15.50 -1.30
C PRO A 190 -15.90 -14.36 -2.17
N TYR A 191 -14.56 -14.25 -2.16
CA TYR A 191 -13.78 -13.40 -3.06
C TYR A 191 -12.53 -14.16 -3.55
N GLY A 192 -11.87 -13.64 -4.58
CA GLY A 192 -10.72 -14.27 -5.23
C GLY A 192 -9.43 -14.19 -4.43
N PRO A 193 -8.35 -14.84 -4.91
CA PRO A 193 -7.03 -14.77 -4.31
C PRO A 193 -6.51 -13.33 -4.25
N TRP A 194 -5.80 -13.00 -3.17
CA TRP A 194 -5.33 -11.64 -2.88
C TRP A 194 -3.93 -11.65 -2.30
N HIS A 195 -3.00 -10.95 -2.96
CA HIS A 195 -1.63 -10.81 -2.50
C HIS A 195 -1.30 -9.37 -2.12
N ASP A 196 -0.73 -9.16 -0.95
CA ASP A 196 -0.34 -7.84 -0.45
C ASP A 196 0.78 -7.93 0.58
N ILE A 197 1.49 -6.83 0.80
CA ILE A 197 2.68 -6.80 1.66
C ILE A 197 2.59 -5.63 2.63
N THR A 198 3.09 -5.83 3.84
CA THR A 198 3.29 -4.78 4.84
C THR A 198 4.62 -4.98 5.57
N PHE A 199 5.12 -3.91 6.18
CA PHE A 199 6.35 -3.91 6.96
C PHE A 199 6.05 -3.59 8.41
N MET A 200 6.44 -4.46 9.34
CA MET A 200 6.32 -4.23 10.79
C MET A 200 7.70 -3.88 11.34
N MET A 201 7.75 -2.83 12.14
CA MET A 201 8.99 -2.21 12.63
C MET A 201 8.86 -1.85 14.10
N GLU A 202 9.88 -2.11 14.90
CA GLU A 202 9.93 -1.73 16.33
C GLU A 202 11.18 -0.87 16.58
N GLY A 203 11.06 0.22 17.35
CA GLY A 203 12.13 1.14 17.67
C GLY A 203 11.78 2.60 17.36
N ASP A 204 12.79 3.46 17.15
CA ASP A 204 12.64 4.91 16.90
C ASP A 204 11.77 5.22 15.69
N ILE A 205 11.77 4.35 14.70
CA ILE A 205 10.93 4.46 13.50
C ILE A 205 9.44 4.60 13.85
N ALA A 206 8.98 3.94 14.92
CA ALA A 206 7.59 4.02 15.35
C ALA A 206 7.24 5.41 15.90
N GLY A 207 8.15 6.05 16.64
CA GLY A 207 8.01 7.44 17.07
C GLY A 207 7.89 8.41 15.89
N THR A 208 8.76 8.24 14.89
CA THR A 208 8.75 9.06 13.67
C THR A 208 7.44 8.90 12.87
N LEU A 209 6.98 7.66 12.66
CA LEU A 209 5.69 7.43 12.00
C LEU A 209 4.51 7.92 12.83
N SER A 210 4.63 7.92 14.16
CA SER A 210 3.63 8.50 15.04
C SER A 210 3.46 10.01 14.86
N GLU A 211 4.54 10.75 14.58
CA GLU A 211 4.45 12.19 14.29
C GLU A 211 3.54 12.43 13.05
N LEU A 212 3.73 11.65 11.98
CA LEU A 212 2.90 11.71 10.80
C LEU A 212 1.43 11.37 11.11
N CYS A 213 1.21 10.32 11.88
CA CYS A 213 -0.13 9.89 12.29
C CYS A 213 -0.85 10.95 13.14
N ARG A 214 -0.16 11.55 14.10
CA ARG A 214 -0.71 12.60 14.98
C ARG A 214 -1.01 13.88 14.21
N ALA A 215 -0.17 14.28 13.27
CA ALA A 215 -0.42 15.44 12.43
C ALA A 215 -1.67 15.25 11.54
N ARG A 216 -1.81 14.09 10.91
CA ARG A 216 -3.04 13.76 10.17
C ARG A 216 -4.27 13.76 11.06
N TRP A 217 -4.17 13.14 12.22
CA TRP A 217 -5.24 13.12 13.23
C TRP A 217 -5.67 14.52 13.64
N GLN A 218 -4.72 15.42 13.89
CA GLN A 218 -5.00 16.79 14.26
C GLN A 218 -5.69 17.55 13.13
N ARG A 219 -5.20 17.45 11.89
CA ARG A 219 -5.84 18.06 10.70
C ARG A 219 -7.25 17.55 10.48
N ALA A 220 -7.50 16.27 10.69
CA ALA A 220 -8.86 15.69 10.63
C ALA A 220 -9.77 16.13 11.79
N GLY A 221 -9.38 17.12 12.60
CA GLY A 221 -10.15 17.62 13.74
C GLY A 221 -10.14 16.70 14.95
N GLY A 222 -9.11 15.82 15.06
CA GLY A 222 -8.94 14.91 16.21
C GLY A 222 -8.44 15.57 17.49
N GLY A 223 -8.01 16.83 17.41
CA GLY A 223 -7.33 17.54 18.50
C GLY A 223 -5.87 17.09 18.66
N LYS A 224 -5.11 17.88 19.41
CA LYS A 224 -3.69 17.59 19.69
C LYS A 224 -3.59 16.37 20.63
N LEU A 225 -2.92 15.33 20.18
CA LEU A 225 -2.57 14.17 21.01
C LEU A 225 -1.25 14.48 21.74
N LYS A 226 -1.17 14.08 23.02
CA LYS A 226 0.07 14.23 23.78
C LYS A 226 1.18 13.37 23.20
N ASP A 227 2.39 13.87 23.24
CA ASP A 227 3.58 13.06 23.03
C ASP A 227 3.68 12.00 24.13
N LEU A 228 4.04 10.80 23.73
CA LEU A 228 4.30 9.69 24.64
C LEU A 228 5.75 9.25 24.44
N GLU A 229 6.42 9.01 25.55
CA GLU A 229 7.71 8.31 25.50
C GLU A 229 7.49 6.90 24.91
N PRO A 230 8.39 6.36 24.10
CA PRO A 230 8.30 4.99 23.62
C PRO A 230 8.11 3.99 24.77
N SER A 231 7.41 2.89 24.52
CA SER A 231 7.29 1.82 25.51
C SER A 231 8.67 1.19 25.75
N GLU A 232 9.01 0.91 27.02
CA GLU A 232 10.18 0.11 27.37
C GLU A 232 9.97 -1.36 27.01
N ASP A 233 8.71 -1.84 27.12
CA ASP A 233 8.35 -3.22 26.79
C ASP A 233 8.25 -3.39 25.26
N SER A 234 8.80 -4.49 24.73
CA SER A 234 8.64 -4.87 23.34
C SER A 234 7.19 -5.26 23.06
N LEU A 235 6.67 -4.74 21.95
CA LEU A 235 5.35 -5.08 21.43
C LEU A 235 5.44 -6.13 20.29
N TRP A 236 6.65 -6.59 19.97
CA TRP A 236 6.90 -7.52 18.88
C TRP A 236 6.08 -8.81 19.05
N PRO A 237 5.36 -9.29 18.02
CA PRO A 237 4.64 -10.55 18.06
C PRO A 237 5.58 -11.74 18.23
N GLU A 238 5.28 -12.66 19.13
CA GLU A 238 6.17 -13.77 19.48
C GLU A 238 6.44 -14.73 18.31
N LYS A 239 5.46 -14.88 17.41
CA LYS A 239 5.55 -15.78 16.27
C LYS A 239 6.14 -15.13 15.02
N LEU A 240 6.34 -13.82 15.01
CA LEU A 240 6.94 -13.12 13.87
C LEU A 240 8.44 -13.22 13.95
N ALA A 241 9.05 -13.89 12.96
CA ALA A 241 10.49 -13.89 12.80
C ALA A 241 11.00 -12.47 12.57
N VAL A 242 12.23 -12.19 12.98
CA VAL A 242 12.89 -10.91 12.70
C VAL A 242 13.72 -11.06 11.43
N ASP A 243 13.42 -10.27 10.41
CA ASP A 243 14.21 -10.27 9.17
C ASP A 243 15.41 -9.32 9.28
N PHE A 244 15.22 -8.16 9.89
CA PHE A 244 16.24 -7.12 10.01
C PHE A 244 16.38 -6.68 11.48
N GLU A 245 17.62 -6.59 11.95
CA GLU A 245 17.96 -6.09 13.27
C GLU A 245 18.82 -4.83 13.17
N ASP A 246 18.56 -3.84 14.04
CA ASP A 246 19.30 -2.56 14.13
C ASP A 246 19.54 -1.92 12.76
N VAL A 247 18.47 -1.67 12.02
CA VAL A 247 18.49 -1.16 10.64
C VAL A 247 18.02 0.30 10.59
N GLU A 248 18.67 1.14 9.77
CA GLU A 248 18.19 2.47 9.44
C GLU A 248 17.19 2.41 8.28
N ILE A 249 16.02 2.99 8.47
CA ILE A 249 14.91 2.98 7.51
C ILE A 249 14.59 4.40 7.11
N GLY A 250 14.51 4.66 5.79
CA GLY A 250 14.02 5.90 5.23
C GLY A 250 12.50 5.90 5.09
N ILE A 251 11.90 7.07 5.24
CA ILE A 251 10.47 7.32 5.08
C ILE A 251 10.27 8.35 3.99
N ALA A 252 9.39 8.06 3.02
CA ALA A 252 8.99 8.96 1.96
C ALA A 252 7.47 9.13 1.92
N ARG A 253 7.01 10.29 1.47
CA ARG A 253 5.58 10.64 1.49
C ARG A 253 5.13 11.24 0.17
N THR A 254 3.83 11.15 -0.07
CA THR A 254 3.12 11.97 -1.05
C THR A 254 1.95 12.66 -0.38
N ARG A 255 1.70 13.90 -0.76
CA ARG A 255 0.53 14.69 -0.36
C ARG A 255 0.29 15.81 -1.37
N ALA A 256 -0.93 15.98 -1.85
CA ALA A 256 -1.30 17.14 -2.64
C ALA A 256 -1.29 18.43 -1.78
N GLU A 257 -1.10 19.57 -2.45
CA GLU A 257 -1.34 20.88 -1.84
C GLU A 257 -2.82 21.03 -1.45
N TYR A 258 -3.09 21.45 -0.22
CA TYR A 258 -4.45 21.68 0.27
C TYR A 258 -4.47 22.66 1.44
N GLU A 259 -5.31 23.71 1.32
CA GLU A 259 -5.43 24.77 2.32
C GLU A 259 -4.07 25.39 2.70
N ASP A 260 -3.60 25.13 3.91
CA ASP A 260 -2.34 25.62 4.47
C ASP A 260 -1.17 24.62 4.35
N THR A 261 -1.40 23.48 3.66
CA THR A 261 -0.37 22.45 3.50
C THR A 261 0.26 22.47 2.10
N THR A 262 1.58 22.36 2.02
CA THR A 262 2.33 22.29 0.76
C THR A 262 2.27 20.93 0.10
N GLU A 263 2.48 20.89 -1.23
CA GLU A 263 2.65 19.65 -1.98
C GLU A 263 3.91 18.91 -1.52
N ILE A 264 3.81 17.56 -1.41
CA ILE A 264 4.93 16.66 -1.10
C ILE A 264 4.97 15.57 -2.17
N LYS A 265 6.13 15.40 -2.82
CA LYS A 265 6.40 14.39 -3.86
C LYS A 265 7.66 13.56 -3.58
N GLU A 266 7.91 13.25 -2.32
CA GLU A 266 9.10 12.50 -1.92
C GLU A 266 9.12 11.11 -2.57
N ILE A 267 7.96 10.43 -2.65
CA ILE A 267 7.88 9.08 -3.22
C ILE A 267 8.16 9.08 -4.73
N GLU A 268 7.67 10.07 -5.49
CA GLU A 268 7.99 10.19 -6.92
C GLU A 268 9.51 10.26 -7.12
N GLN A 269 10.17 11.17 -6.39
CA GLN A 269 11.62 11.32 -6.47
C GLN A 269 12.36 10.06 -6.04
N LEU A 270 11.96 9.45 -4.91
CA LEU A 270 12.56 8.21 -4.40
C LEU A 270 12.49 7.08 -5.43
N VAL A 271 11.34 6.89 -6.08
CA VAL A 271 11.15 5.83 -7.10
C VAL A 271 12.07 6.08 -8.31
N LEU A 272 12.15 7.33 -8.79
CA LEU A 272 13.04 7.69 -9.89
C LEU A 272 14.52 7.46 -9.54
N ASP A 273 14.94 7.85 -8.34
CA ASP A 273 16.30 7.65 -7.85
C ASP A 273 16.63 6.15 -7.72
N GLN A 274 15.68 5.33 -7.24
CA GLN A 274 15.85 3.89 -7.13
C GLN A 274 15.96 3.20 -8.50
N ILE A 275 15.16 3.62 -9.49
CA ILE A 275 15.28 3.13 -10.87
C ILE A 275 16.64 3.51 -11.45
N ALA A 276 17.09 4.77 -11.26
CA ALA A 276 18.39 5.24 -11.74
C ALA A 276 19.57 4.51 -11.06
N ALA A 277 19.42 4.08 -9.80
CA ALA A 277 20.46 3.39 -9.05
C ALA A 277 20.64 1.91 -9.42
N ALA A 278 19.70 1.31 -10.15
CA ALA A 278 19.73 -0.11 -10.52
C ALA A 278 20.92 -0.42 -11.44
N LYS A 279 21.61 -1.54 -11.19
CA LYS A 279 22.74 -2.01 -12.00
C LYS A 279 22.49 -3.37 -12.65
N ARG A 280 21.76 -4.25 -11.96
CA ARG A 280 21.55 -5.61 -12.43
C ARG A 280 20.08 -5.91 -12.65
N PHE A 281 19.22 -5.57 -11.67
CA PHE A 281 17.80 -5.86 -11.78
C PHE A 281 16.93 -4.97 -10.88
N ILE A 282 15.66 -4.88 -11.27
CA ILE A 282 14.57 -4.32 -10.47
C ILE A 282 13.44 -5.36 -10.41
N TYR A 283 13.03 -5.74 -9.21
CA TYR A 283 11.83 -6.55 -8.97
C TYR A 283 10.74 -5.68 -8.37
N ILE A 284 9.56 -5.69 -8.97
CA ILE A 284 8.43 -4.83 -8.58
C ILE A 284 7.16 -5.66 -8.42
N GLU A 285 6.44 -5.45 -7.34
CA GLU A 285 5.03 -5.84 -7.22
C GLU A 285 4.21 -4.58 -7.02
N ASN A 286 3.22 -4.34 -7.88
CA ASN A 286 2.41 -3.14 -7.77
C ASN A 286 1.01 -3.31 -8.34
N GLN A 287 0.02 -2.72 -7.65
CA GLN A 287 -1.39 -2.77 -8.06
C GLN A 287 -1.65 -1.99 -9.36
N TYR A 288 -0.98 -0.83 -9.56
CA TYR A 288 -1.13 0.03 -10.73
C TYR A 288 0.22 0.40 -11.32
N PHE A 289 0.28 0.45 -12.66
CA PHE A 289 1.45 0.92 -13.40
C PHE A 289 0.96 1.80 -14.55
N THR A 290 0.77 3.10 -14.27
CA THR A 290 0.20 4.07 -15.21
C THR A 290 0.94 5.42 -15.19
N SER A 291 1.98 5.59 -14.37
CA SER A 291 2.78 6.81 -14.34
C SER A 291 3.73 6.88 -15.54
N ARG A 292 3.54 7.89 -16.41
CA ARG A 292 4.41 8.14 -17.56
C ARG A 292 5.84 8.45 -17.15
N LYS A 293 6.06 9.25 -16.10
CA LYS A 293 7.42 9.59 -15.62
C LYS A 293 8.20 8.34 -15.20
N ILE A 294 7.52 7.38 -14.55
CA ILE A 294 8.15 6.12 -14.16
C ILE A 294 8.45 5.26 -15.39
N ALA A 295 7.53 5.21 -16.36
CA ALA A 295 7.75 4.51 -17.62
C ALA A 295 8.92 5.13 -18.41
N ASP A 296 8.99 6.45 -18.50
CA ASP A 296 10.09 7.17 -19.17
C ASP A 296 11.44 6.87 -18.50
N ALA A 297 11.50 6.83 -17.16
CA ALA A 297 12.71 6.43 -16.44
C ALA A 297 13.13 4.98 -16.71
N ILE A 298 12.17 4.05 -16.81
CA ILE A 298 12.43 2.66 -17.22
C ILE A 298 12.96 2.61 -18.66
N ILE A 299 12.34 3.31 -19.59
CA ILE A 299 12.76 3.37 -21.00
C ILE A 299 14.19 3.91 -21.13
N GLU A 300 14.54 4.96 -20.36
CA GLU A 300 15.91 5.50 -20.32
C GLU A 300 16.91 4.42 -19.91
N ARG A 301 16.59 3.63 -18.87
CA ARG A 301 17.45 2.51 -18.43
C ARG A 301 17.56 1.41 -19.48
N LEU A 302 16.46 1.06 -20.14
CA LEU A 302 16.45 0.02 -21.20
C LEU A 302 17.27 0.43 -22.44
N GLY A 303 17.45 1.73 -22.67
CA GLY A 303 18.29 2.26 -23.75
C GLY A 303 19.81 2.17 -23.50
N GLU A 304 20.25 1.76 -22.32
CA GLU A 304 21.67 1.65 -21.99
C GLU A 304 22.34 0.43 -22.65
N ASP A 305 23.70 0.46 -22.70
CA ASP A 305 24.47 -0.66 -23.27
C ASP A 305 24.33 -1.95 -22.45
N ASP A 306 24.17 -1.88 -21.12
CA ASP A 306 23.92 -2.99 -20.21
C ASP A 306 22.74 -2.66 -19.27
N PRO A 307 21.50 -2.73 -19.77
CA PRO A 307 20.34 -2.37 -18.98
C PRO A 307 20.03 -3.38 -17.88
N PRO A 308 19.51 -2.94 -16.72
CA PRO A 308 19.04 -3.86 -15.70
C PRO A 308 17.86 -4.70 -16.21
N GLU A 309 17.74 -5.93 -15.69
CA GLU A 309 16.56 -6.75 -15.86
C GLU A 309 15.42 -6.19 -14.99
N ILE A 310 14.22 -6.03 -15.52
CA ILE A 310 13.06 -5.48 -14.80
C ILE A 310 11.90 -6.47 -14.86
N VAL A 311 11.53 -7.00 -13.70
CA VAL A 311 10.36 -7.87 -13.54
C VAL A 311 9.30 -7.11 -12.74
N LEU A 312 8.12 -6.94 -13.33
CA LEU A 312 6.98 -6.30 -12.71
C LEU A 312 5.80 -7.26 -12.62
N VAL A 313 5.34 -7.55 -11.40
CA VAL A 313 4.16 -8.40 -11.16
C VAL A 313 2.96 -7.51 -10.84
N HIS A 314 1.85 -7.75 -11.55
CA HIS A 314 0.70 -6.85 -11.59
C HIS A 314 -0.62 -7.64 -11.60
N PRO A 315 -1.75 -7.12 -11.09
CA PRO A 315 -3.04 -7.80 -11.22
C PRO A 315 -3.52 -7.82 -12.68
N LYS A 316 -4.23 -8.86 -13.07
CA LYS A 316 -4.79 -8.99 -14.43
C LYS A 316 -5.62 -7.77 -14.82
N ASN A 317 -6.49 -7.31 -13.94
CA ASN A 317 -7.38 -6.16 -14.15
C ASN A 317 -7.39 -5.27 -12.90
N ALA A 318 -7.62 -3.97 -13.07
CA ALA A 318 -7.90 -3.07 -11.95
C ALA A 318 -9.23 -3.42 -11.26
N GLU A 319 -9.38 -3.05 -9.98
CA GLU A 319 -10.62 -3.25 -9.21
C GLU A 319 -11.60 -2.08 -9.47
N GLY A 320 -12.86 -2.38 -9.79
CA GLY A 320 -13.89 -1.38 -10.08
C GLY A 320 -14.08 -1.12 -11.58
N TRP A 321 -15.35 -1.06 -12.04
CA TRP A 321 -15.67 -1.02 -13.48
C TRP A 321 -15.13 0.22 -14.22
N LEU A 322 -15.22 1.42 -13.64
CA LEU A 322 -14.72 2.64 -14.28
C LEU A 322 -13.20 2.75 -14.18
N GLU A 323 -12.62 2.41 -13.02
CA GLU A 323 -11.19 2.38 -12.79
C GLU A 323 -10.52 1.32 -13.66
N GLN A 324 -11.16 0.16 -13.82
CA GLN A 324 -10.68 -0.92 -14.66
C GLN A 324 -10.47 -0.46 -16.10
N GLN A 325 -11.46 0.17 -16.74
CA GLN A 325 -11.33 0.57 -18.13
C GLN A 325 -10.20 1.57 -18.38
N ALA A 326 -10.06 2.58 -17.49
CA ALA A 326 -9.04 3.61 -17.69
C ALA A 326 -7.63 3.13 -17.31
N MET A 327 -7.49 2.44 -16.16
CA MET A 327 -6.19 1.97 -15.69
C MET A 327 -5.64 0.82 -16.54
N ASP A 328 -6.47 -0.12 -16.96
CA ASP A 328 -6.05 -1.24 -17.80
C ASP A 328 -5.61 -0.76 -19.19
N HIS A 329 -6.29 0.25 -19.74
CA HIS A 329 -5.88 0.84 -21.01
C HIS A 329 -4.59 1.64 -20.91
N ALA A 330 -4.46 2.51 -19.89
CA ALA A 330 -3.24 3.29 -19.66
C ALA A 330 -2.03 2.36 -19.44
N ARG A 331 -2.19 1.28 -18.67
CA ARG A 331 -1.17 0.25 -18.49
C ARG A 331 -0.78 -0.42 -19.80
N ALA A 332 -1.76 -0.83 -20.62
CA ALA A 332 -1.52 -1.48 -21.90
C ALA A 332 -0.77 -0.55 -22.87
N GLU A 333 -1.06 0.74 -22.86
CA GLU A 333 -0.33 1.74 -23.65
C GLU A 333 1.12 1.88 -23.17
N LEU A 334 1.35 2.02 -21.86
CA LEU A 334 2.71 2.11 -21.31
C LEU A 334 3.51 0.83 -21.54
N ALA A 335 2.91 -0.36 -21.34
CA ALA A 335 3.57 -1.63 -21.60
C ALA A 335 4.05 -1.71 -23.06
N ARG A 336 3.21 -1.32 -24.02
CA ARG A 336 3.58 -1.30 -25.45
C ARG A 336 4.74 -0.36 -25.75
N VAL A 337 4.72 0.86 -25.20
CA VAL A 337 5.80 1.84 -25.40
C VAL A 337 7.11 1.34 -24.83
N ILE A 338 7.07 0.66 -23.67
CA ILE A 338 8.25 0.06 -23.06
C ILE A 338 8.74 -1.14 -23.90
N GLU A 339 7.86 -2.04 -24.33
CA GLU A 339 8.21 -3.17 -25.21
C GLU A 339 8.86 -2.70 -26.53
N GLU A 340 8.35 -1.60 -27.14
CA GLU A 340 8.94 -1.01 -28.34
C GLU A 340 10.36 -0.46 -28.10
N ALA A 341 10.66 0.00 -26.88
CA ALA A 341 11.97 0.53 -26.48
C ALA A 341 12.94 -0.58 -26.01
N ASP A 342 12.43 -1.72 -25.57
CA ASP A 342 13.22 -2.82 -25.02
C ASP A 342 13.80 -3.71 -26.12
N HIS A 343 14.95 -3.33 -26.65
CA HIS A 343 15.64 -4.09 -27.70
C HIS A 343 16.46 -5.29 -27.17
N LYS A 344 16.50 -5.49 -25.85
CA LYS A 344 17.35 -6.51 -25.19
C LYS A 344 16.56 -7.51 -24.35
N ASP A 345 15.22 -7.44 -24.42
CA ASP A 345 14.31 -8.32 -23.68
C ASP A 345 14.57 -8.29 -22.17
N ARG A 346 14.70 -7.07 -21.59
CA ARG A 346 15.02 -6.84 -20.19
C ARG A 346 13.82 -6.46 -19.33
N PHE A 347 12.70 -6.06 -19.93
CA PHE A 347 11.48 -5.72 -19.22
C PHE A 347 10.41 -6.78 -19.39
N GLN A 348 9.91 -7.32 -18.28
CA GLN A 348 8.82 -8.30 -18.32
C GLN A 348 7.72 -7.92 -17.32
N LEU A 349 6.50 -7.85 -17.85
CA LEU A 349 5.28 -7.62 -17.07
C LEU A 349 4.51 -8.94 -16.90
N TYR A 350 4.29 -9.36 -15.65
CA TYR A 350 3.64 -10.62 -15.32
C TYR A 350 2.32 -10.43 -14.59
N VAL A 351 1.42 -11.37 -14.79
CA VAL A 351 0.21 -11.58 -13.99
C VAL A 351 0.36 -12.87 -13.21
N ALA A 352 0.12 -12.81 -11.90
CA ALA A 352 0.14 -14.00 -11.04
C ALA A 352 -1.19 -14.78 -11.14
N TRP A 353 -1.09 -16.10 -11.19
CA TRP A 353 -2.23 -17.02 -11.32
C TRP A 353 -2.14 -18.18 -10.33
N THR A 354 -3.30 -18.69 -9.91
CA THR A 354 -3.45 -19.97 -9.22
C THR A 354 -4.52 -20.78 -9.95
N GLY A 355 -4.12 -21.91 -10.53
CA GLY A 355 -4.98 -22.62 -11.48
C GLY A 355 -5.39 -21.71 -12.65
N GLU A 356 -6.70 -21.52 -12.85
CA GLU A 356 -7.26 -20.63 -13.88
C GLU A 356 -7.74 -19.27 -13.32
N THR A 357 -7.47 -19.00 -12.04
CA THR A 357 -7.88 -17.77 -11.37
C THR A 357 -6.69 -16.82 -11.20
N PRO A 358 -6.76 -15.55 -11.66
CA PRO A 358 -5.71 -14.57 -11.41
C PRO A 358 -5.68 -14.19 -9.94
N ILE A 359 -4.47 -14.08 -9.37
CA ILE A 359 -4.23 -13.53 -8.03
C ILE A 359 -4.25 -12.01 -8.15
N TYR A 360 -5.02 -11.34 -7.30
CA TYR A 360 -5.04 -9.89 -7.27
C TYR A 360 -3.84 -9.34 -6.51
N ILE A 361 -2.86 -8.81 -7.23
CA ILE A 361 -1.67 -8.17 -6.64
C ILE A 361 -2.05 -6.78 -6.15
N HIS A 362 -2.02 -6.57 -4.84
CA HIS A 362 -2.26 -5.26 -4.21
C HIS A 362 -1.00 -4.73 -3.50
N ALA A 363 0.07 -5.48 -3.51
CA ALA A 363 1.37 -5.09 -2.97
C ALA A 363 1.90 -3.80 -3.61
N LYS A 364 2.73 -3.07 -2.86
CA LYS A 364 3.51 -1.93 -3.32
C LYS A 364 4.92 -2.13 -2.80
N LEU A 365 5.69 -2.89 -3.58
CA LEU A 365 7.05 -3.30 -3.27
C LEU A 365 7.97 -3.04 -4.45
N MET A 366 9.19 -2.62 -4.17
CA MET A 366 10.29 -2.56 -5.13
C MET A 366 11.58 -3.03 -4.46
N ILE A 367 12.30 -3.92 -5.14
CA ILE A 367 13.63 -4.38 -4.74
C ILE A 367 14.61 -4.09 -5.88
N VAL A 368 15.72 -3.41 -5.56
CA VAL A 368 16.76 -3.06 -6.52
C VAL A 368 18.07 -3.72 -6.10
N ASP A 369 18.60 -4.58 -6.96
CA ASP A 369 19.93 -5.25 -6.82
C ASP A 369 20.12 -6.02 -5.50
N ASP A 370 19.06 -6.44 -4.82
CA ASP A 370 19.06 -6.95 -3.43
C ASP A 370 19.69 -5.97 -2.42
N ARG A 371 19.79 -4.69 -2.78
CA ARG A 371 20.42 -3.63 -2.00
C ARG A 371 19.42 -2.61 -1.45
N ILE A 372 18.35 -2.38 -2.19
CA ILE A 372 17.26 -1.50 -1.78
C ILE A 372 15.98 -2.32 -1.70
N LEU A 373 15.26 -2.17 -0.58
CA LEU A 373 13.92 -2.72 -0.37
C LEU A 373 12.98 -1.55 -0.04
N ARG A 374 11.95 -1.31 -0.85
CA ARG A 374 10.88 -0.34 -0.58
C ARG A 374 9.54 -1.04 -0.44
N ILE A 375 8.79 -0.70 0.60
CA ILE A 375 7.43 -1.19 0.87
C ILE A 375 6.58 0.00 1.34
N GLY A 376 5.33 0.09 0.86
CA GLY A 376 4.46 1.16 1.31
C GLY A 376 3.05 1.10 0.76
N SER A 377 2.44 2.26 0.65
CA SER A 377 1.07 2.39 0.15
C SER A 377 0.98 2.92 -1.27
N ALA A 378 2.09 3.46 -1.84
CA ALA A 378 2.08 4.17 -3.11
C ALA A 378 2.07 3.24 -4.32
N ASN A 379 1.06 3.39 -5.18
CA ASN A 379 1.04 2.78 -6.49
C ASN A 379 1.97 3.52 -7.47
N LEU A 380 2.39 2.83 -8.55
CA LEU A 380 3.16 3.44 -9.64
C LEU A 380 2.22 4.11 -10.66
N ASN A 381 1.38 5.02 -10.16
CA ASN A 381 0.44 5.83 -10.93
C ASN A 381 0.57 7.32 -10.57
N ASN A 382 0.05 8.21 -11.40
CA ASN A 382 0.17 9.66 -11.19
C ASN A 382 -0.49 10.11 -9.87
N ARG A 383 -1.59 9.46 -9.48
CA ARG A 383 -2.29 9.77 -8.22
C ARG A 383 -1.39 9.58 -7.00
N SER A 384 -0.75 8.41 -6.88
CA SER A 384 0.15 8.14 -5.74
C SER A 384 1.44 8.93 -5.80
N MET A 385 1.86 9.38 -7.00
CA MET A 385 3.05 10.21 -7.16
C MET A 385 2.84 11.68 -6.80
N GLY A 386 1.60 12.20 -6.79
CA GLY A 386 1.39 13.64 -6.56
C GLY A 386 0.10 14.06 -5.87
N LEU A 387 -0.93 13.22 -5.80
CA LEU A 387 -2.27 13.62 -5.37
C LEU A 387 -2.75 12.95 -4.10
N ASP A 388 -2.70 11.63 -4.06
CA ASP A 388 -3.16 10.87 -2.90
C ASP A 388 -2.13 10.96 -1.79
N SER A 389 -2.56 10.94 -0.53
CA SER A 389 -1.58 10.89 0.55
C SER A 389 -1.07 9.48 0.74
N GLU A 390 0.24 9.32 0.59
CA GLU A 390 0.94 8.04 0.67
C GLU A 390 2.06 8.07 1.71
N CYS A 391 2.50 6.88 2.12
CA CYS A 391 3.67 6.68 2.95
C CYS A 391 4.36 5.38 2.56
N ASP A 392 5.64 5.49 2.20
CA ASP A 392 6.50 4.36 1.91
C ASP A 392 7.70 4.38 2.87
N VAL A 393 8.19 3.19 3.18
CA VAL A 393 9.42 2.98 3.94
C VAL A 393 10.41 2.18 3.11
N PHE A 394 11.70 2.44 3.29
CA PHE A 394 12.72 1.73 2.53
C PHE A 394 14.00 1.51 3.32
N ILE A 395 14.68 0.40 3.00
CA ILE A 395 16.04 0.09 3.44
C ILE A 395 16.96 0.30 2.26
N ASP A 396 18.07 1.03 2.47
CA ASP A 396 19.18 1.11 1.53
C ASP A 396 20.46 0.64 2.25
N CYS A 397 21.06 -0.42 1.72
CA CYS A 397 22.25 -1.04 2.29
C CYS A 397 23.50 -0.15 2.22
N GLU A 398 23.52 0.86 1.34
CA GLU A 398 24.62 1.81 1.21
C GLU A 398 24.60 2.93 2.26
N ARG A 399 23.51 3.06 3.01
CA ARG A 399 23.44 4.01 4.13
C ARG A 399 24.53 3.70 5.16
N ALA A 400 25.13 4.74 5.73
CA ALA A 400 26.25 4.60 6.64
C ALA A 400 26.00 3.64 7.83
N HIS A 401 24.76 3.66 8.38
CA HIS A 401 24.36 2.77 9.46
C HIS A 401 24.16 1.32 8.99
N ASN A 402 23.67 1.12 7.78
CA ASN A 402 23.30 -0.18 7.21
C ASN A 402 24.50 -0.90 6.58
N LYS A 403 25.50 -0.16 6.16
CA LYS A 403 26.62 -0.69 5.39
C LYS A 403 27.40 -1.78 6.15
N GLY A 404 27.62 -2.93 5.48
CA GLY A 404 28.37 -4.06 6.04
C GLY A 404 27.59 -4.93 7.04
N ARG A 405 26.25 -4.82 7.09
CA ARG A 405 25.37 -5.60 7.99
C ARG A 405 24.72 -6.83 7.36
N ASP A 406 25.20 -7.27 6.19
CA ASP A 406 24.64 -8.43 5.45
C ASP A 406 23.14 -8.30 5.12
N LEU A 407 22.60 -7.06 5.04
CA LEU A 407 21.19 -6.82 4.75
C LEU A 407 20.80 -7.28 3.34
N GLU A 408 21.73 -7.26 2.41
CA GLU A 408 21.55 -7.72 1.03
C GLU A 408 21.08 -9.18 0.97
N LYS A 409 21.61 -10.04 1.86
CA LYS A 409 21.18 -11.44 1.94
C LYS A 409 19.72 -11.56 2.38
N THR A 410 19.31 -10.72 3.31
CA THR A 410 17.92 -10.71 3.78
C THR A 410 16.99 -10.17 2.71
N ILE A 411 17.37 -9.09 2.01
CA ILE A 411 16.58 -8.54 0.90
C ILE A 411 16.47 -9.56 -0.24
N ARG A 412 17.58 -10.26 -0.58
CA ARG A 412 17.57 -11.38 -1.54
C ARG A 412 16.57 -12.45 -1.12
N LYS A 413 16.61 -12.86 0.15
CA LYS A 413 15.66 -13.86 0.66
C LYS A 413 14.21 -13.41 0.49
N VAL A 414 13.88 -12.14 0.75
CA VAL A 414 12.54 -11.61 0.51
C VAL A 414 12.17 -11.74 -0.98
N ARG A 415 13.02 -11.29 -1.90
CA ARG A 415 12.77 -11.39 -3.35
C ARG A 415 12.59 -12.83 -3.82
N ILE A 416 13.48 -13.73 -3.40
CA ILE A 416 13.39 -15.15 -3.77
C ILE A 416 12.15 -15.80 -3.20
N SER A 417 11.77 -15.48 -1.96
CA SER A 417 10.57 -15.98 -1.32
C SER A 417 9.30 -15.57 -2.07
N LEU A 418 9.23 -14.33 -2.59
CA LEU A 418 8.11 -13.83 -3.39
C LEU A 418 8.06 -14.51 -4.78
N LEU A 419 9.20 -14.61 -5.46
CA LEU A 419 9.29 -15.33 -6.74
C LEU A 419 8.89 -16.80 -6.60
N ALA A 420 9.38 -17.47 -5.55
CA ALA A 420 9.04 -18.86 -5.26
C ALA A 420 7.54 -19.05 -4.97
N GLU A 421 6.95 -18.12 -4.22
CA GLU A 421 5.51 -18.09 -3.96
C GLU A 421 4.71 -17.99 -5.24
N HIS A 422 4.99 -17.00 -6.08
CA HIS A 422 4.27 -16.80 -7.34
C HIS A 422 4.46 -17.93 -8.35
N CYS A 423 5.60 -18.60 -8.35
CA CYS A 423 5.87 -19.74 -9.21
C CYS A 423 5.44 -21.09 -8.59
N GLY A 424 5.01 -21.11 -7.33
CA GLY A 424 4.59 -22.34 -6.64
C GLY A 424 5.69 -23.36 -6.42
N VAL A 425 6.94 -22.90 -6.19
CA VAL A 425 8.14 -23.72 -6.01
C VAL A 425 8.79 -23.45 -4.64
N GLY A 426 9.76 -24.27 -4.26
CA GLY A 426 10.54 -24.05 -3.03
C GLY A 426 11.53 -22.89 -3.20
N GLU A 427 11.78 -22.13 -2.11
CA GLU A 427 12.70 -21.00 -2.11
C GLU A 427 14.13 -21.41 -2.52
N GLU A 428 14.64 -22.55 -2.03
CA GLU A 428 15.97 -23.08 -2.38
C GLU A 428 16.09 -23.33 -3.88
N ALA A 429 15.08 -23.99 -4.48
CA ALA A 429 15.09 -24.26 -5.92
C ALA A 429 15.00 -22.97 -6.76
N MET A 430 14.25 -21.97 -6.32
CA MET A 430 14.19 -20.68 -6.99
C MET A 430 15.52 -19.93 -6.87
N ASP A 431 16.13 -19.92 -5.69
CA ASP A 431 17.41 -19.24 -5.44
C ASP A 431 18.54 -19.83 -6.28
N ASP A 432 18.68 -21.16 -6.27
CA ASP A 432 19.68 -21.90 -7.08
C ASP A 432 19.51 -21.61 -8.58
N LEU A 433 18.27 -21.56 -9.06
CA LEU A 433 18.00 -21.33 -10.46
C LEU A 433 18.31 -19.88 -10.88
N VAL A 434 17.86 -18.89 -10.09
CA VAL A 434 18.17 -17.49 -10.34
C VAL A 434 19.67 -17.22 -10.28
N GLU A 435 20.40 -17.87 -9.36
CA GLU A 435 21.86 -17.76 -9.28
C GLU A 435 22.54 -18.39 -10.49
N THR A 436 22.10 -19.57 -10.91
CA THR A 436 22.67 -20.29 -12.06
C THR A 436 22.46 -19.56 -13.38
N LEU A 437 21.27 -19.01 -13.60
CA LEU A 437 20.89 -18.32 -14.84
C LEU A 437 21.30 -16.84 -14.84
N GLY A 438 21.45 -16.22 -13.67
CA GLY A 438 21.71 -14.79 -13.54
C GLY A 438 20.51 -13.92 -13.92
N SER A 439 19.31 -14.51 -14.10
CA SER A 439 18.09 -13.86 -14.60
C SER A 439 16.86 -14.37 -13.84
N MET A 440 16.03 -13.44 -13.36
CA MET A 440 14.71 -13.75 -12.79
C MET A 440 13.74 -14.19 -13.88
N HIS A 441 13.75 -13.51 -15.03
CA HIS A 441 12.89 -13.81 -16.17
C HIS A 441 13.10 -15.25 -16.64
N GLU A 442 14.33 -15.67 -16.91
CA GLU A 442 14.63 -17.04 -17.32
C GLU A 442 14.24 -18.08 -16.26
N ALA A 443 14.41 -17.75 -14.97
CA ALA A 443 13.97 -18.62 -13.88
C ALA A 443 12.44 -18.75 -13.82
N ILE A 444 11.70 -17.65 -13.99
CA ILE A 444 10.25 -17.64 -14.08
C ILE A 444 9.76 -18.46 -15.27
N GLU A 445 10.34 -18.28 -16.46
CA GLU A 445 10.01 -19.05 -17.66
C GLU A 445 10.23 -20.54 -17.47
N ARG A 446 11.25 -20.92 -16.71
CA ARG A 446 11.58 -22.32 -16.47
C ARG A 446 10.65 -23.01 -15.48
N PHE A 447 10.21 -22.30 -14.43
CA PHE A 447 9.28 -22.82 -13.44
C PHE A 447 7.81 -22.51 -13.75
N GLY A 448 7.55 -21.43 -14.49
CA GLY A 448 6.25 -20.81 -14.55
C GLY A 448 5.16 -21.51 -15.37
N ARG A 449 5.47 -22.64 -16.03
CA ARG A 449 4.49 -23.23 -16.98
C ARG A 449 3.76 -24.46 -16.44
N ASP A 450 4.29 -25.15 -15.45
CA ASP A 450 3.78 -26.45 -15.02
C ASP A 450 3.22 -26.47 -13.58
N GLY A 451 3.34 -25.37 -12.84
CA GLY A 451 2.90 -25.26 -11.44
C GLY A 451 1.43 -24.87 -11.29
N VAL A 452 0.86 -25.12 -10.09
CA VAL A 452 -0.47 -24.62 -9.74
C VAL A 452 -0.46 -23.09 -9.66
N ARG A 453 0.59 -22.48 -9.14
CA ARG A 453 0.84 -21.03 -9.19
C ARG A 453 1.81 -20.73 -10.31
N GLN A 454 1.56 -19.65 -11.04
CA GLN A 454 2.29 -19.29 -12.24
C GLN A 454 2.36 -17.76 -12.38
N LEU A 455 3.48 -17.28 -12.89
CA LEU A 455 3.61 -15.95 -13.47
C LEU A 455 3.46 -16.07 -14.99
N ARG A 456 2.33 -15.59 -15.51
CA ARG A 456 2.07 -15.58 -16.97
C ARG A 456 2.39 -14.18 -17.49
N PRO A 457 3.11 -14.05 -18.65
CA PRO A 457 3.32 -12.76 -19.29
C PRO A 457 1.99 -12.01 -19.48
N PHE A 458 2.02 -10.70 -19.29
CA PHE A 458 0.85 -9.87 -19.58
C PHE A 458 0.67 -9.71 -21.07
N GLU A 459 -0.45 -10.18 -21.59
CA GLU A 459 -0.81 -10.00 -23.00
C GLU A 459 -1.37 -8.58 -23.20
N VAL A 460 -0.65 -7.74 -23.94
CA VAL A 460 -1.09 -6.38 -24.28
C VAL A 460 -2.31 -6.46 -25.21
N PRO A 461 -3.49 -5.95 -24.82
CA PRO A 461 -4.68 -6.01 -25.67
C PRO A 461 -4.51 -5.28 -27.00
N GLU A 462 -5.14 -5.78 -28.07
CA GLU A 462 -5.20 -5.07 -29.36
C GLU A 462 -5.98 -3.75 -29.23
N LYS A 463 -5.56 -2.71 -29.99
CA LYS A 463 -6.19 -1.39 -29.95
C LYS A 463 -7.63 -1.43 -30.45
N ASN A 464 -8.59 -1.05 -29.63
CA ASN A 464 -9.98 -0.80 -29.99
C ASN A 464 -10.28 0.70 -29.93
N GLY A 465 -10.57 1.32 -31.09
CA GLY A 465 -10.67 2.78 -31.28
C GLY A 465 -11.77 3.54 -30.47
N VAL A 466 -12.59 2.85 -29.67
CA VAL A 466 -13.57 3.49 -28.75
C VAL A 466 -12.95 3.72 -27.35
N GLU A 467 -11.99 2.88 -26.98
CA GLU A 467 -11.26 2.95 -25.71
C GLU A 467 -10.21 4.06 -25.71
N ASP A 468 -9.60 4.37 -26.87
CA ASP A 468 -8.66 5.48 -27.09
C ASP A 468 -9.23 6.86 -26.68
N ALA A 469 -10.55 7.07 -26.84
CA ALA A 469 -11.18 8.35 -26.51
C ALA A 469 -11.43 8.54 -25.02
N LEU A 470 -11.51 7.45 -24.23
CA LEU A 470 -11.69 7.48 -22.77
C LEU A 470 -10.35 7.52 -22.04
N ALA A 471 -9.34 6.87 -22.59
CA ALA A 471 -8.02 6.78 -22.01
C ALA A 471 -7.17 8.05 -22.19
N GLY A 472 -7.40 8.79 -23.25
CA GLY A 472 -6.81 10.14 -23.42
C GLY A 472 -7.34 11.18 -22.43
N SER A 473 -8.30 10.79 -21.58
CA SER A 473 -8.79 11.66 -20.52
C SER A 473 -8.07 11.30 -19.21
N GLN A 474 -7.24 12.19 -18.69
CA GLN A 474 -6.58 12.09 -17.37
C GLN A 474 -7.57 12.10 -16.18
N ILE A 475 -8.84 11.67 -16.40
CA ILE A 475 -9.93 11.81 -15.40
C ILE A 475 -9.69 10.94 -14.17
N LEU A 476 -9.15 9.74 -14.36
CA LEU A 476 -9.01 8.74 -13.28
C LEU A 476 -7.60 8.63 -12.73
N ASP A 477 -6.58 9.02 -13.51
CA ASP A 477 -5.18 9.13 -13.07
C ASP A 477 -4.57 10.49 -13.48
N PRO A 478 -5.09 11.63 -12.98
CA PRO A 478 -4.62 12.95 -13.31
C PRO A 478 -3.26 13.25 -12.66
N GLU A 479 -2.46 14.09 -13.29
CA GLU A 479 -1.21 14.61 -12.70
C GLU A 479 -1.45 15.73 -11.68
N LYS A 480 -2.56 16.47 -11.83
CA LYS A 480 -2.95 17.58 -10.93
C LYS A 480 -4.44 17.51 -10.60
N PRO A 481 -4.87 18.00 -9.43
CA PRO A 481 -6.30 18.01 -9.06
C PRO A 481 -7.19 18.70 -10.10
N GLY A 482 -6.66 19.73 -10.81
CA GLY A 482 -7.38 20.46 -11.85
C GLY A 482 -7.66 19.62 -13.10
N ASP A 483 -6.84 18.65 -13.43
CA ASP A 483 -6.93 17.84 -14.64
C ASP A 483 -8.16 16.91 -14.61
N MET A 484 -8.64 16.55 -13.42
CA MET A 484 -9.87 15.78 -13.23
C MET A 484 -11.11 16.51 -13.78
N PHE A 485 -11.07 17.85 -13.86
CA PHE A 485 -12.14 18.69 -14.37
C PHE A 485 -11.91 19.12 -15.82
N GLU A 486 -10.77 18.72 -16.42
CA GLU A 486 -10.45 19.03 -17.81
C GLU A 486 -11.55 18.64 -18.81
N PRO A 487 -12.31 17.52 -18.63
CA PRO A 487 -13.45 17.22 -19.49
C PRO A 487 -14.51 18.30 -19.53
N TYR A 488 -14.59 19.14 -18.48
CA TYR A 488 -15.52 20.28 -18.37
C TYR A 488 -14.87 21.60 -18.79
N ALA A 489 -13.56 21.62 -19.06
CA ALA A 489 -12.85 22.78 -19.54
C ALA A 489 -13.18 23.05 -21.03
N HIS A 490 -12.81 24.25 -21.52
CA HIS A 490 -13.13 24.71 -22.88
C HIS A 490 -12.63 23.78 -24.02
N GLY A 491 -11.59 22.97 -23.75
CA GLY A 491 -11.00 21.99 -24.66
C GLY A 491 -11.39 20.53 -24.38
N GLY A 492 -12.09 20.24 -23.27
CA GLY A 492 -12.33 18.90 -22.76
C GLY A 492 -13.46 18.11 -23.46
N LEU A 493 -13.71 16.90 -22.95
CA LEU A 493 -14.71 15.94 -23.47
C LEU A 493 -16.12 16.53 -23.60
N PHE A 494 -16.51 17.46 -22.73
CA PHE A 494 -17.81 18.15 -22.74
C PHE A 494 -17.76 19.54 -23.37
N ARG A 495 -16.74 19.81 -24.18
CA ARG A 495 -16.60 21.09 -24.91
C ARG A 495 -17.85 21.41 -25.71
N ASP A 496 -18.14 22.69 -25.87
CA ASP A 496 -19.25 23.16 -26.66
C ASP A 496 -19.16 22.64 -28.12
N GLY A 497 -20.24 22.03 -28.60
CA GLY A 497 -20.28 21.40 -29.92
C GLY A 497 -19.92 19.90 -29.97
N SER A 498 -19.35 19.30 -28.90
CA SER A 498 -19.14 17.86 -28.81
C SER A 498 -20.46 17.10 -28.64
N ARG A 499 -20.48 15.76 -28.96
CA ARG A 499 -21.66 14.92 -28.72
C ARG A 499 -22.07 14.88 -27.25
N LEU A 500 -21.09 14.84 -26.34
CA LEU A 500 -21.30 14.82 -24.89
C LEU A 500 -21.67 16.21 -24.34
N GLY A 501 -21.10 17.28 -24.89
CA GLY A 501 -21.51 18.66 -24.57
C GLY A 501 -22.99 18.91 -24.91
N ARG A 502 -23.45 18.43 -26.08
CA ARG A 502 -24.89 18.50 -26.47
C ARG A 502 -25.79 17.68 -25.54
N LEU A 503 -25.32 16.55 -25.00
CA LEU A 503 -26.09 15.76 -24.01
C LEU A 503 -26.18 16.50 -22.68
N ARG A 504 -25.08 17.10 -22.20
CA ARG A 504 -25.05 17.97 -21.01
C ARG A 504 -26.06 19.12 -21.11
N ASP A 505 -26.07 19.80 -22.26
CA ASP A 505 -26.93 20.95 -22.48
C ASP A 505 -28.42 20.56 -22.59
N LYS A 506 -28.73 19.36 -23.12
CA LYS A 506 -30.06 18.78 -23.08
C LYS A 506 -30.55 18.45 -21.67
N LEU A 507 -29.66 17.97 -20.79
CA LEU A 507 -30.00 17.67 -19.39
C LEU A 507 -30.18 18.94 -18.55
N LYS A 508 -29.40 20.01 -18.84
CA LYS A 508 -29.58 21.31 -18.18
C LYS A 508 -30.88 22.05 -18.58
N ARG A 509 -31.40 21.79 -19.78
CA ARG A 509 -32.69 22.38 -20.24
C ARG A 509 -33.93 21.66 -19.73
N LYS A 510 -33.79 20.53 -19.02
CA LYS A 510 -34.85 19.74 -18.43
C LYS A 510 -35.02 19.99 -16.91
N LYS A 511 -34.19 20.83 -16.32
CA LYS A 511 -34.35 21.40 -14.98
C LYS A 511 -34.75 22.87 -15.09
#